data_761ee447cadc0eb92da1106b888be148
#
_entry.id   761ee447cadc0eb92da1106b888be148
#
_cell.length_a   1.000
_cell.length_b   1.000
_cell.length_c   1.000
_cell.angle_alpha   90.00
_cell.angle_beta   90.00
_cell.angle_gamma   90.00
#
_symmetry.space_group_name_H-M   'P 1'
#
loop_
_entity.id
_entity.type
_entity.pdbx_description
1 polymer ?
#
loop_
_entity_poly.entity_id
_entity_poly.type
_entity_poly.pdbx_seq_one_letter_code
_entity_poly.pdbx_strand_id
1 'polypeptide(L)'
;MSERTRIRGVAQREPVRPRRAEGAAVLALQPAPGPRPAGQRWEDSQATVAVRGELDRDALWAIDYTIGRASIEAGRIVLDLREVTHLDYAGVPELVARRRDLRARGGDLVIAVRNPYVTNILKASGGPELVLCRSPDEAFSEAVWATAGATRRRQQ
;
A
#
# COMPACT_ATOMS: atom_id res chain seq x y z
N MET A 1 34.94 -27.70 -57.06
CA MET A 1 34.80 -28.26 -55.72
C MET A 1 34.28 -27.19 -54.79
N SER A 2 33.02 -27.25 -54.48
CA SER A 2 32.34 -26.16 -53.72
C SER A 2 32.13 -26.65 -52.30
N GLU A 3 32.83 -26.03 -51.36
CA GLU A 3 32.65 -26.26 -49.94
C GLU A 3 31.48 -25.41 -49.42
N ARG A 4 30.36 -26.06 -49.10
CA ARG A 4 29.21 -25.41 -48.50
C ARG A 4 29.42 -25.34 -46.99
N THR A 5 29.78 -24.17 -46.49
CA THR A 5 29.80 -23.85 -45.07
C THR A 5 28.37 -23.84 -44.53
N ARG A 6 28.01 -24.86 -43.73
CA ARG A 6 26.74 -24.89 -42.96
C ARG A 6 26.87 -23.91 -41.82
N ILE A 7 26.13 -22.82 -41.89
CA ILE A 7 25.90 -21.95 -40.73
C ILE A 7 24.94 -22.68 -39.79
N ARG A 8 25.46 -23.09 -38.64
CA ARG A 8 24.65 -23.66 -37.56
C ARG A 8 23.72 -22.57 -37.03
N GLY A 9 22.41 -22.90 -36.96
CA GLY A 9 21.35 -22.04 -36.49
C GLY A 9 21.62 -21.48 -35.10
N VAL A 10 21.46 -20.18 -35.00
CA VAL A 10 21.38 -19.47 -33.72
C VAL A 10 20.12 -19.95 -33.04
N ALA A 11 20.27 -20.68 -31.93
CA ALA A 11 19.17 -21.03 -31.09
C ALA A 11 18.47 -19.75 -30.58
N GLN A 12 17.28 -19.51 -31.06
CA GLN A 12 16.42 -18.46 -30.51
C GLN A 12 16.15 -18.82 -29.06
N ARG A 13 16.74 -18.06 -28.15
CA ARG A 13 16.37 -18.11 -26.73
C ARG A 13 14.95 -17.60 -26.65
N GLU A 14 14.01 -18.49 -26.33
CA GLU A 14 12.67 -18.09 -25.94
C GLU A 14 12.76 -17.07 -24.80
N PRO A 15 11.98 -15.99 -24.85
CA PRO A 15 11.92 -15.05 -23.74
C PRO A 15 11.44 -15.83 -22.51
N VAL A 16 12.29 -15.88 -21.49
CA VAL A 16 11.95 -16.43 -20.19
C VAL A 16 10.77 -15.63 -19.66
N ARG A 17 9.57 -16.22 -19.71
CA ARG A 17 8.40 -15.64 -19.05
C ARG A 17 8.75 -15.54 -17.57
N PRO A 18 8.64 -14.35 -16.95
CA PRO A 18 8.84 -14.24 -15.52
C PRO A 18 7.88 -15.21 -14.85
N ARG A 19 8.40 -16.16 -14.08
CA ARG A 19 7.59 -17.01 -13.21
C ARG A 19 6.82 -16.04 -12.33
N ARG A 20 5.49 -16.05 -12.41
CA ARG A 20 4.66 -15.43 -11.37
C ARG A 20 5.08 -16.09 -10.07
N ALA A 21 5.74 -15.33 -9.22
CA ALA A 21 6.07 -15.80 -7.89
C ALA A 21 4.74 -16.13 -7.21
N GLU A 22 4.57 -17.40 -6.82
CA GLU A 22 3.48 -17.79 -5.94
C GLU A 22 3.64 -16.95 -4.67
N GLY A 23 2.64 -16.13 -4.36
CA GLY A 23 2.71 -15.19 -3.23
C GLY A 23 2.80 -13.70 -3.60
N ALA A 24 2.88 -13.35 -4.88
CA ALA A 24 2.90 -11.95 -5.30
C ALA A 24 1.69 -11.17 -4.75
N ALA A 25 1.95 -10.00 -4.20
CA ALA A 25 0.92 -9.12 -3.68
C ALA A 25 -0.11 -8.75 -4.75
N VAL A 26 -1.38 -8.86 -4.40
CA VAL A 26 -2.50 -8.40 -5.21
C VAL A 26 -3.04 -7.12 -4.62
N LEU A 27 -3.05 -6.06 -5.43
CA LEU A 27 -3.58 -4.75 -5.08
C LEU A 27 -4.99 -4.58 -5.61
N ALA A 28 -5.88 -4.10 -4.78
CA ALA A 28 -7.22 -3.69 -5.16
C ALA A 28 -7.54 -2.31 -4.58
N LEU A 29 -7.86 -1.36 -5.44
CA LEU A 29 -8.35 -0.06 -5.03
C LEU A 29 -9.86 -0.13 -4.88
N GLN A 30 -10.36 0.16 -3.69
CA GLN A 30 -11.78 0.20 -3.39
C GLN A 30 -12.15 1.65 -3.03
N PRO A 31 -13.09 2.28 -3.75
CA PRO A 31 -13.65 3.56 -3.30
C PRO A 31 -14.38 3.36 -1.98
N ALA A 32 -14.59 4.44 -1.24
CA ALA A 32 -15.45 4.41 -0.06
C ALA A 32 -16.83 3.86 -0.40
N PRO A 33 -17.46 3.08 0.48
CA PRO A 33 -18.79 2.54 0.23
C PRO A 33 -19.82 3.69 0.11
N GLY A 34 -20.51 3.72 -1.02
CA GLY A 34 -21.59 4.67 -1.30
C GLY A 34 -21.23 5.80 -2.28
N PRO A 35 -22.24 6.46 -2.85
CA PRO A 35 -22.02 7.62 -3.70
C PRO A 35 -21.43 8.77 -2.89
N ARG A 36 -20.46 9.47 -3.47
CA ARG A 36 -19.84 10.65 -2.87
C ARG A 36 -20.91 11.73 -2.67
N PRO A 37 -21.18 12.21 -1.46
CA PRO A 37 -22.10 13.33 -1.24
C PRO A 37 -21.62 14.57 -2.00
N ALA A 38 -22.55 15.28 -2.64
CA ALA A 38 -22.24 16.57 -3.26
C ALA A 38 -21.66 17.53 -2.20
N GLY A 39 -20.48 18.13 -2.50
CA GLY A 39 -19.83 19.07 -1.59
C GLY A 39 -18.91 18.42 -0.54
N GLN A 40 -18.70 17.10 -0.57
CA GLN A 40 -17.71 16.47 0.32
C GLN A 40 -16.31 17.00 0.02
N ARG A 41 -15.62 17.44 1.08
CA ARG A 41 -14.23 17.94 0.98
C ARG A 41 -13.27 16.78 0.73
N TRP A 42 -12.14 17.08 0.11
CA TRP A 42 -11.11 16.06 -0.17
C TRP A 42 -10.61 15.37 1.12
N GLU A 43 -10.37 16.14 2.17
CA GLU A 43 -9.91 15.64 3.47
C GLU A 43 -10.91 14.70 4.18
N ASP A 44 -12.19 14.76 3.80
CA ASP A 44 -13.24 13.90 4.34
C ASP A 44 -13.57 12.71 3.43
N SER A 45 -13.04 12.72 2.20
CA SER A 45 -13.20 11.63 1.26
C SER A 45 -12.29 10.46 1.61
N GLN A 46 -12.80 9.23 1.48
CA GLN A 46 -12.08 8.01 1.88
C GLN A 46 -11.89 7.07 0.71
N ALA A 47 -10.76 6.37 0.69
CA ALA A 47 -10.49 5.27 -0.22
C ALA A 47 -9.72 4.15 0.51
N THR A 48 -9.94 2.90 0.10
CA THR A 48 -9.25 1.74 0.65
C THR A 48 -8.36 1.13 -0.42
N VAL A 49 -7.11 0.89 -0.07
CA VAL A 49 -6.16 0.09 -0.86
C VAL A 49 -6.02 -1.26 -0.17
N ALA A 50 -6.65 -2.30 -0.71
CA ALA A 50 -6.59 -3.63 -0.16
C ALA A 50 -5.43 -4.43 -0.79
N VAL A 51 -4.66 -5.10 0.05
CA VAL A 51 -3.49 -5.88 -0.35
C VAL A 51 -3.55 -7.26 0.28
N ARG A 52 -3.14 -8.29 -0.47
CA ARG A 52 -3.02 -9.65 0.02
C ARG A 52 -1.74 -10.28 -0.50
N GLY A 53 -1.24 -11.28 0.22
CA GLY A 53 -0.03 -12.02 -0.12
C GLY A 53 1.20 -11.49 0.61
N GLU A 54 2.36 -11.60 -0.02
CA GLU A 54 3.64 -11.19 0.54
C GLU A 54 4.02 -9.80 0.02
N LEU A 55 4.40 -8.93 0.93
CA LEU A 55 4.86 -7.58 0.62
C LEU A 55 6.38 -7.53 0.63
N ASP A 56 6.97 -7.83 -0.50
CA ASP A 56 8.36 -7.53 -0.79
C ASP A 56 8.55 -6.05 -1.17
N ARG A 57 9.77 -5.68 -1.47
CA ARG A 57 10.12 -4.30 -1.82
C ARG A 57 9.39 -3.80 -3.06
N ASP A 58 9.24 -4.63 -4.08
CA ASP A 58 8.58 -4.26 -5.33
C ASP A 58 7.07 -4.06 -5.13
N ALA A 59 6.46 -4.92 -4.31
CA ALA A 59 5.07 -4.78 -3.91
C ALA A 59 4.82 -3.51 -3.11
N LEU A 60 5.72 -3.15 -2.20
CA LEU A 60 5.64 -1.91 -1.42
C LEU A 60 5.74 -0.67 -2.31
N TRP A 61 6.58 -0.69 -3.34
CA TRP A 61 6.64 0.38 -4.32
C TRP A 61 5.33 0.53 -5.10
N ALA A 62 4.72 -0.58 -5.52
CA ALA A 62 3.42 -0.59 -6.20
C ALA A 62 2.29 -0.08 -5.29
N ILE A 63 2.35 -0.39 -3.99
CA ILE A 63 1.43 0.13 -2.97
C ILE A 63 1.57 1.63 -2.84
N ASP A 64 2.79 2.14 -2.72
CA ASP A 64 3.05 3.57 -2.61
C ASP A 64 2.50 4.33 -3.82
N TYR A 65 2.73 3.82 -5.02
CA TYR A 65 2.15 4.36 -6.25
C TYR A 65 0.61 4.36 -6.21
N THR A 66 0.00 3.25 -5.77
CA THR A 66 -1.46 3.12 -5.69
C THR A 66 -2.07 4.06 -4.66
N ILE A 67 -1.43 4.22 -3.50
CA ILE A 67 -1.84 5.22 -2.49
C ILE A 67 -1.74 6.63 -3.08
N GLY A 68 -0.66 6.93 -3.80
CA GLY A 68 -0.50 8.21 -4.48
C GLY A 68 -1.63 8.50 -5.46
N ARG A 69 -2.05 7.51 -6.24
CA ARG A 69 -3.19 7.61 -7.14
C ARG A 69 -4.52 7.83 -6.40
N ALA A 70 -4.78 7.02 -5.37
CA ALA A 70 -5.98 7.15 -4.54
C ALA A 70 -6.07 8.52 -3.86
N SER A 71 -4.93 9.07 -3.47
CA SER A 71 -4.84 10.37 -2.78
C SER A 71 -5.16 11.57 -3.66
N ILE A 72 -5.33 11.40 -4.96
CA ILE A 72 -5.84 12.46 -5.85
C ILE A 72 -7.29 12.77 -5.52
N GLU A 73 -8.09 11.75 -5.20
CA GLU A 73 -9.53 11.86 -5.01
C GLU A 73 -9.96 11.81 -3.54
N ALA A 74 -9.13 11.24 -2.67
CA ALA A 74 -9.45 11.04 -1.26
C ALA A 74 -8.27 11.41 -0.36
N GLY A 75 -8.56 12.18 0.69
CA GLY A 75 -7.56 12.56 1.69
C GLY A 75 -7.38 11.52 2.79
N ARG A 76 -8.38 10.69 3.05
CA ARG A 76 -8.34 9.61 4.05
C ARG A 76 -8.13 8.28 3.35
N ILE A 77 -6.95 7.71 3.50
CA ILE A 77 -6.58 6.44 2.87
C ILE A 77 -6.51 5.34 3.94
N VAL A 78 -7.20 4.24 3.69
CA VAL A 78 -7.07 3.01 4.48
C VAL A 78 -6.25 2.01 3.69
N LEU A 79 -5.10 1.61 4.24
CA LEU A 79 -4.30 0.51 3.70
C LEU A 79 -4.71 -0.78 4.40
N ASP A 80 -5.41 -1.66 3.70
CA ASP A 80 -5.91 -2.91 4.25
C ASP A 80 -4.90 -4.04 4.03
N LEU A 81 -4.18 -4.40 5.09
CA LEU A 81 -3.17 -5.47 5.13
C LEU A 81 -3.66 -6.72 5.86
N ARG A 82 -4.97 -6.90 6.06
CA ARG A 82 -5.50 -8.05 6.82
C ARG A 82 -5.19 -9.40 6.20
N GLU A 83 -5.04 -9.46 4.88
CA GLU A 83 -4.71 -10.67 4.13
C GLU A 83 -3.21 -10.75 3.75
N VAL A 84 -2.38 -9.90 4.35
CA VAL A 84 -0.93 -9.93 4.16
C VAL A 84 -0.30 -10.93 5.12
N THR A 85 0.53 -11.81 4.60
CA THR A 85 1.21 -12.88 5.35
C THR A 85 2.65 -12.54 5.70
N HIS A 86 3.29 -11.71 4.89
CA HIS A 86 4.67 -11.26 5.12
C HIS A 86 4.84 -9.80 4.68
N LEU A 87 5.67 -9.06 5.42
CA LEU A 87 6.03 -7.67 5.14
C LEU A 87 7.53 -7.50 5.27
N ASP A 88 8.17 -6.98 4.21
CA ASP A 88 9.57 -6.55 4.30
C ASP A 88 9.66 -5.26 5.13
N TYR A 89 10.33 -5.33 6.28
CA TYR A 89 10.50 -4.21 7.20
C TYR A 89 11.19 -3.01 6.55
N ALA A 90 12.04 -3.23 5.54
CA ALA A 90 12.75 -2.16 4.84
C ALA A 90 11.83 -1.18 4.12
N GLY A 91 10.61 -1.58 3.80
CA GLY A 91 9.61 -0.72 3.15
C GLY A 91 8.74 0.08 4.12
N VAL A 92 8.79 -0.17 5.43
CA VAL A 92 7.97 0.55 6.40
C VAL A 92 8.27 2.05 6.44
N PRO A 93 9.53 2.53 6.34
CA PRO A 93 9.82 3.95 6.27
C PRO A 93 9.13 4.67 5.10
N GLU A 94 8.89 3.99 3.98
CA GLU A 94 8.17 4.55 2.83
C GLU A 94 6.69 4.79 3.17
N LEU A 95 6.06 3.90 3.92
CA LEU A 95 4.70 4.09 4.43
C LEU A 95 4.61 5.26 5.40
N VAL A 96 5.60 5.42 6.28
CA VAL A 96 5.69 6.57 7.18
C VAL A 96 5.83 7.88 6.39
N ALA A 97 6.71 7.91 5.39
CA ALA A 97 6.89 9.08 4.53
C ALA A 97 5.59 9.43 3.79
N ARG A 98 4.91 8.44 3.24
CA ARG A 98 3.63 8.62 2.56
C ARG A 98 2.55 9.19 3.49
N ARG A 99 2.49 8.70 4.73
CA ARG A 99 1.58 9.26 5.73
C ARG A 99 1.88 10.71 6.03
N ARG A 100 3.16 11.07 6.19
CA ARG A 100 3.58 12.46 6.42
C ARG A 100 3.16 13.38 5.27
N ASP A 101 3.32 12.94 4.03
CA ASP A 101 2.91 13.70 2.84
C ASP A 101 1.40 13.93 2.80
N LEU A 102 0.60 12.90 3.11
CA LEU A 102 -0.86 13.04 3.20
C LEU A 102 -1.25 14.03 4.29
N ARG A 103 -0.65 13.92 5.48
CA ARG A 103 -0.92 14.82 6.61
C ARG A 103 -0.54 16.27 6.32
N ALA A 104 0.54 16.51 5.59
CA ALA A 104 0.93 17.85 5.17
C ALA A 104 -0.12 18.53 4.31
N ARG A 105 -0.95 17.76 3.60
CA ARG A 105 -2.06 18.23 2.75
C ARG A 105 -3.41 18.22 3.45
N GLY A 106 -3.49 17.80 4.71
CA GLY A 106 -4.74 17.72 5.50
C GLY A 106 -5.42 16.34 5.48
N GLY A 107 -4.87 15.37 4.76
CA GLY A 107 -5.30 13.97 4.78
C GLY A 107 -4.63 13.13 5.86
N ASP A 108 -4.78 11.84 5.79
CA ASP A 108 -4.06 10.86 6.63
C ASP A 108 -4.08 9.45 6.03
N LEU A 109 -3.24 8.57 6.56
CA LEU A 109 -3.14 7.16 6.24
C LEU A 109 -3.33 6.33 7.52
N VAL A 110 -4.27 5.38 7.48
CA VAL A 110 -4.51 4.39 8.54
C VAL A 110 -4.29 3.00 7.97
N ILE A 111 -3.72 2.10 8.75
CA ILE A 111 -3.42 0.73 8.33
C ILE A 111 -4.30 -0.25 9.09
N ALA A 112 -5.12 -1.01 8.36
CA ALA A 112 -5.89 -2.13 8.91
C ALA A 112 -5.03 -3.40 8.84
N VAL A 113 -4.77 -4.03 9.98
CA VAL A 113 -3.92 -5.22 10.08
C VAL A 113 -4.43 -6.16 11.15
N ARG A 114 -4.32 -7.48 10.92
CA ARG A 114 -4.71 -8.53 11.89
C ARG A 114 -3.57 -9.49 12.21
N ASN A 115 -2.68 -9.75 11.25
CA ASN A 115 -1.57 -10.67 11.44
C ASN A 115 -0.61 -10.12 12.50
N PRO A 116 -0.39 -10.82 13.64
CA PRO A 116 0.49 -10.34 14.71
C PRO A 116 1.93 -10.12 14.25
N TYR A 117 2.42 -10.94 13.33
CA TYR A 117 3.76 -10.79 12.76
C TYR A 117 3.90 -9.49 11.98
N VAL A 118 2.96 -9.20 11.08
CA VAL A 118 2.94 -7.94 10.31
C VAL A 118 2.74 -6.74 11.24
N THR A 119 1.85 -6.87 12.23
CA THR A 119 1.62 -5.83 13.25
C THR A 119 2.89 -5.48 14.01
N ASN A 120 3.67 -6.50 14.42
CA ASN A 120 4.92 -6.29 15.14
C ASN A 120 5.99 -5.60 14.29
N ILE A 121 6.09 -5.95 13.00
CA ILE A 121 6.99 -5.27 12.06
C ILE A 121 6.61 -3.81 11.91
N LEU A 122 5.33 -3.51 11.70
CA LEU A 122 4.85 -2.13 11.57
C LEU A 122 5.13 -1.31 12.82
N LYS A 123 4.89 -1.86 14.01
CA LYS A 123 5.18 -1.19 15.28
C LYS A 123 6.67 -0.97 15.52
N ALA A 124 7.49 -1.98 15.24
CA ALA A 124 8.94 -1.90 15.45
C ALA A 124 9.62 -0.93 14.49
N SER A 125 9.18 -0.87 13.23
CA SER A 125 9.83 -0.07 12.18
C SER A 125 9.17 1.28 11.94
N GLY A 126 7.86 1.40 12.20
CA GLY A 126 7.07 2.64 12.00
C GLY A 126 6.78 3.38 13.30
N GLY A 127 6.81 2.67 14.43
CA GLY A 127 6.56 3.25 15.76
C GLY A 127 5.26 4.05 15.85
N PRO A 128 5.26 5.19 16.56
CA PRO A 128 4.07 6.04 16.73
C PRO A 128 3.69 6.80 15.45
N GLU A 129 4.50 6.75 14.43
CA GLU A 129 4.24 7.41 13.14
C GLU A 129 3.13 6.72 12.34
N LEU A 130 2.78 5.47 12.66
CA LEU A 130 1.71 4.71 12.01
C LEU A 130 0.50 4.57 12.93
N VAL A 131 -0.69 4.72 12.37
CA VAL A 131 -1.96 4.43 13.05
C VAL A 131 -2.48 3.09 12.55
N LEU A 132 -2.64 2.15 13.47
CA LEU A 132 -3.08 0.80 13.17
C LEU A 132 -4.49 0.57 13.71
N CYS A 133 -5.33 -0.13 12.96
CA CYS A 133 -6.65 -0.61 13.34
C CYS A 133 -6.84 -2.07 12.91
N ARG A 134 -7.95 -2.70 13.32
CA ARG A 134 -8.19 -4.12 13.04
C ARG A 134 -8.95 -4.38 11.75
N SER A 135 -9.69 -3.39 11.27
CA SER A 135 -10.49 -3.52 10.05
C SER A 135 -10.69 -2.16 9.37
N PRO A 136 -10.98 -2.15 8.05
CA PRO A 136 -11.38 -0.94 7.36
C PRO A 136 -12.63 -0.29 7.95
N ASP A 137 -13.59 -1.07 8.47
CA ASP A 137 -14.80 -0.53 9.10
C ASP A 137 -14.45 0.27 10.38
N GLU A 138 -13.50 -0.22 11.17
CA GLU A 138 -12.97 0.52 12.33
C GLU A 138 -12.27 1.81 11.86
N ALA A 139 -11.52 1.74 10.76
CA ALA A 139 -10.83 2.90 10.19
C ALA A 139 -11.81 3.97 9.67
N PHE A 140 -13.04 3.60 9.29
CA PHE A 140 -14.06 4.58 8.89
C PHE A 140 -14.70 5.32 10.07
N SER A 141 -14.44 4.90 11.31
CA SER A 141 -14.94 5.61 12.49
C SER A 141 -14.23 6.94 12.68
N GLU A 142 -14.98 8.00 13.00
CA GLU A 142 -14.41 9.32 13.31
C GLU A 142 -13.42 9.27 14.49
N ALA A 143 -13.57 8.32 15.41
CA ALA A 143 -12.65 8.14 16.54
C ALA A 143 -11.21 7.83 16.09
N VAL A 144 -11.03 7.01 15.05
CA VAL A 144 -9.71 6.68 14.50
C VAL A 144 -9.06 7.90 13.88
N TRP A 145 -9.82 8.67 13.07
CA TRP A 145 -9.30 9.89 12.44
C TRP A 145 -9.04 11.00 13.44
N ALA A 146 -9.84 11.11 14.49
CA ALA A 146 -9.60 12.04 15.61
C ALA A 146 -8.30 11.70 16.36
N THR A 147 -8.03 10.43 16.60
CA THR A 147 -6.76 9.96 17.20
C THR A 147 -5.58 10.23 16.28
N ALA A 148 -5.73 9.95 15.00
CA ALA A 148 -4.73 10.26 13.99
C ALA A 148 -4.42 11.77 13.94
N GLY A 149 -5.46 12.62 14.05
CA GLY A 149 -5.33 14.08 14.10
C GLY A 149 -4.70 14.61 15.40
N ALA A 150 -4.96 13.99 16.55
CA ALA A 150 -4.43 14.41 17.86
C ALA A 150 -2.90 14.33 17.93
N THR A 151 -2.28 13.41 17.22
CA THR A 151 -0.82 13.32 17.10
C THR A 151 -0.22 14.57 16.45
N ARG A 152 -1.01 15.32 15.69
CA ARG A 152 -0.60 16.57 15.04
C ARG A 152 -0.32 17.70 16.03
N ARG A 153 -1.06 17.75 17.16
CA ARG A 153 -0.95 18.86 18.14
C ARG A 153 0.25 18.72 19.10
N ARG A 154 0.84 17.52 19.20
CA ARG A 154 1.97 17.28 20.10
C ARG A 154 3.35 17.53 19.44
N GLN A 155 3.39 17.77 18.13
CA GLN A 155 4.61 18.00 17.37
C GLN A 155 4.79 19.46 16.91
N GLN A 156 3.92 20.36 17.36
CA GLN A 156 4.06 21.81 17.16
C GLN A 156 4.58 22.49 18.40
#